data_1807a5f45e908a2423af0d3a532518c9
#
_entry.id   1807a5f45e908a2423af0d3a532518c9
#
_cell.length_a   1.000
_cell.length_b   1.000
_cell.length_c   1.000
_cell.angle_alpha   90.00
_cell.angle_beta   90.00
_cell.angle_gamma   90.00
#
_symmetry.space_group_name_H-M   'P 1'
#
loop_
_entity.id
_entity.type
_entity.pdbx_description
1 polymer ?
#
loop_
_entity_poly.entity_id
_entity_poly.type
_entity_poly.pdbx_seq_one_letter_code
_entity_poly.pdbx_strand_id
1 'polypeptide(L)'
;GIPEAEWDRVWAWSEASIPGTETWSDAERRNALRAEMTAELAGLVASARLNPRNDVISQLVHEDLDGDRLSDDELAMFLNQLLVAGNETTRNAISGGLVAFSEHPEQWPRLVDDRSLVDTATDEMLRWTTPVIAFMRTATVDATVGGTAVAAGDPILMLYASANRDGLEFGPDADTFRIDRSPNHHVAFGFGPHFCLGAALARLEITATLDALAEAGVTRIEPAGDVQRSRSTIIAGVTHAPLTLLTK
;
A
#
# COMPACT_ATOMS: atom_id res chain seq x y z
N GLY A 1 5.59 -7.96 16.13
CA GLY A 1 6.34 -7.95 17.37
C GLY A 1 6.35 -6.62 18.12
N ILE A 2 5.71 -5.58 17.59
CA ILE A 2 5.60 -4.26 18.24
C ILE A 2 4.34 -4.27 19.13
N PRO A 3 4.44 -3.88 20.42
CA PRO A 3 3.29 -3.82 21.32
C PRO A 3 2.24 -2.81 20.86
N GLU A 4 0.96 -3.07 21.15
CA GLU A 4 -0.16 -2.18 20.80
C GLU A 4 0.02 -0.76 21.36
N ALA A 5 0.55 -0.63 22.56
CA ALA A 5 0.83 0.68 23.18
C ALA A 5 1.79 1.58 22.37
N GLU A 6 2.52 1.00 21.42
CA GLU A 6 3.47 1.72 20.57
C GLU A 6 2.91 2.07 19.17
N TRP A 7 1.67 1.68 18.84
CA TRP A 7 1.13 1.84 17.48
C TRP A 7 1.03 3.30 17.04
N ASP A 8 0.72 4.23 17.94
CA ASP A 8 0.72 5.66 17.62
C ASP A 8 2.11 6.17 17.22
N ARG A 9 3.18 5.64 17.85
CA ARG A 9 4.56 5.94 17.47
C ARG A 9 4.89 5.36 16.09
N VAL A 10 4.48 4.11 15.84
CA VAL A 10 4.65 3.44 14.54
C VAL A 10 3.98 4.26 13.42
N TRP A 11 2.79 4.75 13.68
CA TRP A 11 2.09 5.64 12.74
C TRP A 11 2.87 6.93 12.48
N ALA A 12 3.35 7.59 13.52
CA ALA A 12 4.14 8.82 13.40
C ALA A 12 5.45 8.61 12.61
N TRP A 13 6.12 7.47 12.81
CA TRP A 13 7.32 7.10 12.05
C TRP A 13 7.03 6.87 10.57
N SER A 14 5.91 6.21 10.25
CA SER A 14 5.46 6.00 8.89
C SER A 14 5.19 7.33 8.19
N GLU A 15 4.43 8.22 8.82
CA GLU A 15 4.16 9.58 8.32
C GLU A 15 5.44 10.37 8.05
N ALA A 16 6.44 10.27 8.93
CA ALA A 16 7.74 10.94 8.75
C ALA A 16 8.56 10.38 7.59
N SER A 17 8.21 9.20 7.07
CA SER A 17 8.94 8.51 6.02
C SER A 17 8.33 8.71 4.63
N ILE A 18 7.12 9.26 4.53
CA ILE A 18 6.38 9.39 3.28
C ILE A 18 6.36 10.84 2.79
N PRO A 19 6.89 11.13 1.59
CA PRO A 19 6.83 12.45 1.00
C PRO A 19 5.40 12.95 0.80
N GLY A 20 5.14 14.20 1.19
CA GLY A 20 3.86 14.87 0.99
C GLY A 20 2.87 14.74 2.16
N THR A 21 3.25 14.07 3.25
CA THR A 21 2.53 14.14 4.53
C THR A 21 2.81 15.46 5.26
N GLU A 22 1.98 15.82 6.24
CA GLU A 22 2.20 17.02 7.06
C GLU A 22 3.52 16.92 7.83
N THR A 23 3.78 15.77 8.43
CA THR A 23 5.03 15.50 9.18
C THR A 23 6.26 15.56 8.27
N TRP A 24 6.14 15.17 6.99
CA TRP A 24 7.25 15.25 6.03
C TRP A 24 7.71 16.70 5.79
N SER A 25 6.82 17.66 5.78
CA SER A 25 7.15 19.09 5.53
C SER A 25 7.90 19.75 6.67
N ASP A 26 7.79 19.23 7.89
CA ASP A 26 8.58 19.65 9.05
C ASP A 26 9.89 18.83 9.12
N ALA A 27 10.98 19.44 8.64
CA ALA A 27 12.27 18.75 8.53
C ALA A 27 12.87 18.36 9.90
N GLU A 28 12.68 19.14 10.94
CA GLU A 28 13.20 18.85 12.28
C GLU A 28 12.44 17.67 12.89
N ARG A 29 11.12 17.74 12.91
CA ARG A 29 10.24 16.67 13.41
C ARG A 29 10.43 15.37 12.63
N ARG A 30 10.48 15.44 11.30
CA ARG A 30 10.74 14.29 10.43
C ARG A 30 12.04 13.59 10.78
N ASN A 31 13.14 14.37 10.92
CA ASN A 31 14.45 13.79 11.20
C ASN A 31 14.50 13.18 12.60
N ALA A 32 13.86 13.81 13.59
CA ALA A 32 13.76 13.28 14.94
C ALA A 32 13.01 11.94 14.97
N LEU A 33 11.83 11.85 14.34
CA LEU A 33 11.02 10.62 14.27
C LEU A 33 11.74 9.48 13.51
N ARG A 34 12.45 9.80 12.43
CA ARG A 34 13.23 8.79 11.70
C ARG A 34 14.42 8.27 12.51
N ALA A 35 15.10 9.14 13.24
CA ALA A 35 16.18 8.73 14.16
C ALA A 35 15.65 7.85 15.29
N GLU A 36 14.52 8.24 15.88
CA GLU A 36 13.82 7.45 16.90
C GLU A 36 13.43 6.06 16.38
N MET A 37 12.79 5.97 15.21
CA MET A 37 12.42 4.71 14.56
C MET A 37 13.64 3.81 14.37
N THR A 38 14.74 4.37 13.84
CA THR A 38 15.97 3.60 13.60
C THR A 38 16.54 3.04 14.90
N ALA A 39 16.58 3.84 15.96
CA ALA A 39 17.08 3.41 17.27
C ALA A 39 16.21 2.32 17.89
N GLU A 40 14.88 2.46 17.80
CA GLU A 40 13.93 1.48 18.33
C GLU A 40 14.02 0.14 17.59
N LEU A 41 14.06 0.17 16.25
CA LEU A 41 14.20 -1.05 15.45
C LEU A 41 15.52 -1.76 15.73
N ALA A 42 16.63 -1.05 15.89
CA ALA A 42 17.90 -1.63 16.30
C ALA A 42 17.83 -2.29 17.69
N GLY A 43 17.13 -1.66 18.64
CA GLY A 43 16.87 -2.21 19.96
C GLY A 43 16.05 -3.50 19.92
N LEU A 44 15.02 -3.56 19.07
CA LEU A 44 14.20 -4.75 18.85
C LEU A 44 15.02 -5.90 18.25
N VAL A 45 15.89 -5.63 17.26
CA VAL A 45 16.80 -6.61 16.67
C VAL A 45 17.75 -7.18 17.74
N ALA A 46 18.40 -6.31 18.53
CA ALA A 46 19.30 -6.73 19.60
C ALA A 46 18.58 -7.57 20.66
N SER A 47 17.36 -7.19 21.04
CA SER A 47 16.54 -7.94 21.98
C SER A 47 16.14 -9.31 21.43
N ALA A 48 15.74 -9.40 20.17
CA ALA A 48 15.34 -10.65 19.51
C ALA A 48 16.50 -11.64 19.37
N ARG A 49 17.75 -11.16 19.21
CA ARG A 49 18.95 -12.02 19.22
C ARG A 49 19.15 -12.72 20.55
N LEU A 50 18.88 -12.02 21.65
CA LEU A 50 19.09 -12.54 23.01
C LEU A 50 17.89 -13.36 23.51
N ASN A 51 16.69 -12.95 23.14
CA ASN A 51 15.43 -13.49 23.63
C ASN A 51 14.45 -13.71 22.47
N PRO A 52 14.62 -14.79 21.66
CA PRO A 52 13.74 -15.06 20.53
C PRO A 52 12.27 -15.20 20.96
N ARG A 53 11.37 -14.61 20.16
CA ARG A 53 9.92 -14.70 20.32
C ARG A 53 9.28 -15.28 19.06
N ASN A 54 8.02 -15.65 19.14
CA ASN A 54 7.25 -16.06 17.96
C ASN A 54 6.73 -14.82 17.21
N ASP A 55 7.63 -14.06 16.60
CA ASP A 55 7.31 -12.88 15.80
C ASP A 55 8.25 -12.76 14.60
N VAL A 56 7.88 -11.88 13.64
CA VAL A 56 8.61 -11.67 12.39
C VAL A 56 10.04 -11.17 12.65
N ILE A 57 10.26 -10.31 13.65
CA ILE A 57 11.58 -9.78 13.96
C ILE A 57 12.51 -10.93 14.39
N SER A 58 12.03 -11.78 15.29
CA SER A 58 12.81 -12.95 15.76
C SER A 58 13.08 -13.95 14.63
N GLN A 59 12.12 -14.16 13.72
CA GLN A 59 12.32 -15.02 12.57
C GLN A 59 13.42 -14.47 11.66
N LEU A 60 13.34 -13.19 11.27
CA LEU A 60 14.33 -12.55 10.39
C LEU A 60 15.74 -12.53 11.00
N VAL A 61 15.85 -12.31 12.31
CA VAL A 61 17.12 -12.26 13.03
C VAL A 61 17.83 -13.62 13.05
N HIS A 62 17.07 -14.72 13.04
CA HIS A 62 17.60 -16.07 13.15
C HIS A 62 17.57 -16.85 11.83
N GLU A 63 16.97 -16.29 10.77
CA GLU A 63 16.93 -16.93 9.46
C GLU A 63 18.33 -17.03 8.86
N ASP A 64 18.58 -18.13 8.18
CA ASP A 64 19.82 -18.46 7.51
C ASP A 64 19.48 -19.00 6.12
N LEU A 65 19.92 -18.30 5.10
CA LEU A 65 19.72 -18.70 3.70
C LEU A 65 21.06 -19.21 3.14
N ASP A 66 21.25 -20.50 3.18
CA ASP A 66 22.46 -21.18 2.67
C ASP A 66 23.77 -20.66 3.28
N GLY A 67 23.74 -20.30 4.57
CA GLY A 67 24.89 -19.75 5.30
C GLY A 67 25.02 -18.23 5.24
N ASP A 68 24.10 -17.56 4.55
CA ASP A 68 24.06 -16.10 4.47
C ASP A 68 22.99 -15.55 5.44
N ARG A 69 23.37 -14.56 6.24
CA ARG A 69 22.49 -13.91 7.23
C ARG A 69 22.53 -12.41 7.08
N LEU A 70 21.37 -11.80 7.28
CA LEU A 70 21.28 -10.33 7.29
C LEU A 70 22.12 -9.78 8.45
N SER A 71 22.95 -8.78 8.15
CA SER A 71 23.62 -7.94 9.15
C SER A 71 22.60 -7.12 9.93
N ASP A 72 23.01 -6.53 11.06
CA ASP A 72 22.13 -5.68 11.87
C ASP A 72 21.66 -4.46 11.11
N ASP A 73 22.51 -3.88 10.25
CA ASP A 73 22.14 -2.74 9.40
C ASP A 73 21.13 -3.14 8.32
N GLU A 74 21.30 -4.29 7.68
CA GLU A 74 20.33 -4.82 6.71
C GLU A 74 19.00 -5.15 7.36
N LEU A 75 19.02 -5.76 8.55
CA LEU A 75 17.81 -6.02 9.35
C LEU A 75 17.09 -4.72 9.70
N ALA A 76 17.81 -3.70 10.17
CA ALA A 76 17.22 -2.41 10.52
C ALA A 76 16.61 -1.72 9.28
N MET A 77 17.30 -1.74 8.14
CA MET A 77 16.77 -1.21 6.88
C MET A 77 15.54 -1.99 6.39
N PHE A 78 15.57 -3.32 6.45
CA PHE A 78 14.46 -4.17 6.03
C PHE A 78 13.22 -3.95 6.91
N LEU A 79 13.39 -3.91 8.23
CA LEU A 79 12.29 -3.66 9.17
C LEU A 79 11.69 -2.26 8.99
N ASN A 80 12.53 -1.24 8.76
CA ASN A 80 12.08 0.11 8.42
C ASN A 80 11.20 0.08 7.15
N GLN A 81 11.70 -0.55 6.08
CA GLN A 81 10.96 -0.66 4.83
C GLN A 81 9.64 -1.43 5.01
N LEU A 82 9.66 -2.53 5.76
CA LEU A 82 8.46 -3.35 6.02
C LEU A 82 7.39 -2.55 6.77
N LEU A 83 7.80 -1.78 7.78
CA LEU A 83 6.91 -0.93 8.58
C LEU A 83 6.26 0.16 7.74
N VAL A 84 7.06 0.91 6.98
CA VAL A 84 6.56 2.03 6.17
C VAL A 84 5.68 1.53 5.01
N ALA A 85 6.14 0.50 4.30
CA ALA A 85 5.42 -0.03 3.13
C ALA A 85 4.08 -0.66 3.50
N GLY A 86 3.99 -1.34 4.65
CA GLY A 86 2.78 -2.04 5.08
C GLY A 86 1.69 -1.12 5.66
N ASN A 87 2.08 0.00 6.27
CA ASN A 87 1.12 0.86 6.96
C ASN A 87 0.30 1.72 5.99
N GLU A 88 0.95 2.51 5.14
CA GLU A 88 0.28 3.54 4.34
C GLU A 88 -0.46 2.98 3.12
N THR A 89 0.11 2.00 2.44
CA THR A 89 -0.41 1.57 1.15
C THR A 89 -1.76 0.86 1.27
N THR A 90 -1.89 -0.09 2.20
CA THR A 90 -3.14 -0.82 2.43
C THR A 90 -4.23 0.09 2.99
N ARG A 91 -3.89 0.98 3.94
CA ARG A 91 -4.81 2.00 4.45
C ARG A 91 -5.38 2.86 3.32
N ASN A 92 -4.53 3.32 2.40
CA ASN A 92 -4.94 4.14 1.27
C ASN A 92 -5.72 3.34 0.21
N ALA A 93 -5.43 2.04 0.03
CA ALA A 93 -6.24 1.16 -0.79
C ALA A 93 -7.66 1.01 -0.24
N ILE A 94 -7.80 0.78 1.07
CA ILE A 94 -9.09 0.62 1.74
C ILE A 94 -9.87 1.94 1.70
N SER A 95 -9.28 3.04 2.16
CA SER A 95 -9.99 4.33 2.22
C SER A 95 -10.37 4.85 0.83
N GLY A 96 -9.45 4.76 -0.15
CA GLY A 96 -9.74 5.14 -1.53
C GLY A 96 -10.76 4.22 -2.20
N GLY A 97 -10.75 2.93 -1.88
CA GLY A 97 -11.73 1.97 -2.37
C GLY A 97 -13.14 2.22 -1.80
N LEU A 98 -13.25 2.56 -0.52
CA LEU A 98 -14.54 2.94 0.07
C LEU A 98 -15.07 4.26 -0.52
N VAL A 99 -14.19 5.23 -0.82
CA VAL A 99 -14.55 6.42 -1.58
C VAL A 99 -15.07 6.03 -2.97
N ALA A 100 -14.38 5.11 -3.67
CA ALA A 100 -14.84 4.64 -4.98
C ALA A 100 -16.23 3.99 -4.91
N PHE A 101 -16.51 3.17 -3.89
CA PHE A 101 -17.86 2.64 -3.68
C PHE A 101 -18.91 3.74 -3.43
N SER A 102 -18.55 4.83 -2.75
CA SER A 102 -19.47 5.95 -2.54
C SER A 102 -19.74 6.77 -3.81
N GLU A 103 -18.74 6.83 -4.70
CA GLU A 103 -18.84 7.50 -6.01
C GLU A 103 -19.53 6.62 -7.06
N HIS A 104 -19.56 5.29 -6.85
CA HIS A 104 -20.21 4.29 -7.71
C HIS A 104 -21.23 3.47 -6.91
N PRO A 105 -22.35 4.09 -6.48
CA PRO A 105 -23.24 3.53 -5.46
C PRO A 105 -23.93 2.22 -5.88
N GLU A 106 -23.95 1.89 -7.17
CA GLU A 106 -24.48 0.62 -7.70
C GLU A 106 -23.56 -0.59 -7.44
N GLN A 107 -22.27 -0.36 -7.12
CA GLN A 107 -21.31 -1.45 -6.96
C GLN A 107 -21.43 -2.14 -5.60
N TRP A 108 -21.65 -1.39 -4.52
CA TRP A 108 -21.72 -1.96 -3.18
C TRP A 108 -22.88 -2.95 -2.99
N PRO A 109 -24.15 -2.65 -3.41
CA PRO A 109 -25.24 -3.60 -3.35
C PRO A 109 -24.94 -4.90 -4.09
N ARG A 110 -24.27 -4.85 -5.25
CA ARG A 110 -23.87 -6.04 -6.00
C ARG A 110 -22.93 -6.94 -5.18
N LEU A 111 -21.97 -6.34 -4.45
CA LEU A 111 -21.06 -7.07 -3.57
C LEU A 111 -21.79 -7.70 -2.38
N VAL A 112 -22.80 -7.01 -1.83
CA VAL A 112 -23.65 -7.54 -0.73
C VAL A 112 -24.50 -8.71 -1.20
N ASP A 113 -25.06 -8.61 -2.41
CA ASP A 113 -25.95 -9.64 -2.99
C ASP A 113 -25.16 -10.86 -3.48
N ASP A 114 -23.94 -10.66 -3.97
CA ASP A 114 -23.06 -11.74 -4.47
C ASP A 114 -21.66 -11.63 -3.85
N ARG A 115 -21.43 -12.37 -2.78
CA ARG A 115 -20.14 -12.41 -2.05
C ARG A 115 -19.00 -13.05 -2.83
N SER A 116 -19.28 -13.76 -3.93
CA SER A 116 -18.23 -14.29 -4.81
C SER A 116 -17.43 -13.20 -5.54
N LEU A 117 -17.94 -11.97 -5.55
CA LEU A 117 -17.27 -10.80 -6.12
C LEU A 117 -16.19 -10.18 -5.21
N VAL A 118 -16.02 -10.65 -3.98
CA VAL A 118 -15.12 -10.00 -3.01
C VAL A 118 -13.66 -9.97 -3.48
N ASP A 119 -13.19 -11.04 -4.11
CA ASP A 119 -11.81 -11.11 -4.61
C ASP A 119 -11.58 -10.17 -5.81
N THR A 120 -12.52 -10.15 -6.76
CA THR A 120 -12.45 -9.25 -7.92
C THR A 120 -12.63 -7.80 -7.51
N ALA A 121 -13.49 -7.52 -6.52
CA ALA A 121 -13.65 -6.19 -5.93
C ALA A 121 -12.37 -5.71 -5.24
N THR A 122 -11.68 -6.60 -4.53
CA THR A 122 -10.38 -6.31 -3.89
C THR A 122 -9.32 -5.91 -4.93
N ASP A 123 -9.19 -6.68 -6.02
CA ASP A 123 -8.25 -6.34 -7.09
C ASP A 123 -8.67 -5.06 -7.83
N GLU A 124 -9.98 -4.80 -8.00
CA GLU A 124 -10.45 -3.56 -8.60
C GLU A 124 -10.20 -2.33 -7.70
N MET A 125 -10.36 -2.46 -6.38
CA MET A 125 -9.97 -1.42 -5.44
C MET A 125 -8.48 -1.09 -5.56
N LEU A 126 -7.62 -2.10 -5.66
CA LEU A 126 -6.17 -1.92 -5.86
C LEU A 126 -5.85 -1.24 -7.20
N ARG A 127 -6.48 -1.68 -8.29
CA ARG A 127 -6.33 -1.06 -9.60
C ARG A 127 -6.78 0.39 -9.58
N TRP A 128 -7.96 0.64 -9.04
CA TRP A 128 -8.60 1.96 -9.03
C TRP A 128 -7.86 2.97 -8.17
N THR A 129 -7.43 2.59 -6.99
CA THR A 129 -6.74 3.48 -6.05
C THR A 129 -5.27 3.65 -6.40
N THR A 130 -4.62 2.59 -6.88
CA THR A 130 -3.18 2.54 -7.15
C THR A 130 -2.39 3.25 -6.05
N PRO A 131 -2.33 2.70 -4.81
CA PRO A 131 -1.78 3.40 -3.65
C PRO A 131 -0.36 3.93 -3.85
N VAL A 132 0.46 3.21 -4.62
CA VAL A 132 1.76 3.70 -5.11
C VAL A 132 1.58 4.19 -6.54
N ILE A 133 1.68 5.51 -6.72
CA ILE A 133 1.43 6.18 -8.01
C ILE A 133 2.53 5.85 -9.02
N ALA A 134 3.79 5.87 -8.57
CA ALA A 134 4.93 5.71 -9.44
C ALA A 134 6.17 5.23 -8.69
N PHE A 135 7.06 4.55 -9.40
CA PHE A 135 8.44 4.28 -8.98
C PHE A 135 9.43 4.63 -10.09
N MET A 136 10.66 4.92 -9.70
CA MET A 136 11.76 5.13 -10.64
C MET A 136 12.56 3.84 -10.83
N ARG A 137 13.14 3.72 -12.04
CA ARG A 137 14.20 2.78 -12.38
C ARG A 137 15.35 3.55 -13.01
N THR A 138 16.53 2.95 -12.99
CA THR A 138 17.69 3.45 -13.74
C THR A 138 18.02 2.44 -14.82
N ALA A 139 18.14 2.89 -16.07
CA ALA A 139 18.55 2.03 -17.16
C ALA A 139 19.96 1.51 -16.91
N THR A 140 20.16 0.20 -16.95
CA THR A 140 21.49 -0.41 -16.76
C THR A 140 22.29 -0.54 -18.07
N VAL A 141 21.58 -0.46 -19.19
CA VAL A 141 22.12 -0.53 -20.56
C VAL A 141 21.35 0.41 -21.47
N ASP A 142 21.91 0.74 -22.62
CA ASP A 142 21.17 1.44 -23.66
C ASP A 142 19.99 0.57 -24.13
N ALA A 143 18.82 1.19 -24.26
CA ALA A 143 17.58 0.49 -24.62
C ALA A 143 16.66 1.36 -25.45
N THR A 144 15.57 0.78 -25.95
CA THR A 144 14.48 1.53 -26.59
C THR A 144 13.17 1.17 -25.89
N VAL A 145 12.45 2.18 -25.41
CA VAL A 145 11.17 2.03 -24.74
C VAL A 145 10.12 2.81 -25.52
N GLY A 146 9.09 2.13 -26.06
CA GLY A 146 8.03 2.79 -26.83
C GLY A 146 8.55 3.59 -28.05
N GLY A 147 9.64 3.16 -28.67
CA GLY A 147 10.29 3.87 -29.79
C GLY A 147 11.25 5.00 -29.38
N THR A 148 11.37 5.30 -28.07
CA THR A 148 12.27 6.32 -27.54
C THR A 148 13.57 5.69 -27.08
N ALA A 149 14.71 6.23 -27.52
CA ALA A 149 16.02 5.80 -27.06
C ALA A 149 16.23 6.22 -25.59
N VAL A 150 16.77 5.31 -24.79
CA VAL A 150 17.10 5.47 -23.36
C VAL A 150 18.55 5.04 -23.19
N ALA A 151 19.39 5.91 -22.67
CA ALA A 151 20.79 5.61 -22.41
C ALA A 151 20.99 4.92 -21.06
N ALA A 152 22.08 4.16 -20.94
CA ALA A 152 22.51 3.64 -19.66
C ALA A 152 22.72 4.78 -18.65
N GLY A 153 22.15 4.66 -17.45
CA GLY A 153 22.14 5.70 -16.42
C GLY A 153 20.91 6.62 -16.43
N ASP A 154 20.10 6.60 -17.49
CA ASP A 154 18.89 7.42 -17.53
C ASP A 154 17.85 7.00 -16.49
N PRO A 155 17.17 7.95 -15.82
CA PRO A 155 16.06 7.67 -14.94
C PRO A 155 14.79 7.40 -15.75
N ILE A 156 14.07 6.34 -15.39
CA ILE A 156 12.79 5.95 -15.99
C ILE A 156 11.71 6.01 -14.92
N LEU A 157 10.73 6.89 -15.09
CA LEU A 157 9.57 6.97 -14.20
C LEU A 157 8.47 6.02 -14.70
N MET A 158 8.16 5.01 -13.89
CA MET A 158 7.05 4.08 -14.15
C MET A 158 5.79 4.59 -13.48
N LEU A 159 4.82 5.03 -14.28
CA LEU A 159 3.54 5.59 -13.81
C LEU A 159 2.50 4.47 -13.65
N TYR A 160 2.44 3.84 -12.49
CA TYR A 160 1.50 2.75 -12.20
C TYR A 160 0.04 3.20 -12.28
N ALA A 161 -0.26 4.42 -11.82
CA ALA A 161 -1.60 4.98 -11.91
C ALA A 161 -2.09 5.14 -13.36
N SER A 162 -1.19 5.50 -14.28
CA SER A 162 -1.50 5.55 -15.71
C SER A 162 -1.65 4.15 -16.31
N ALA A 163 -0.73 3.23 -15.97
CA ALA A 163 -0.79 1.86 -16.46
C ALA A 163 -2.08 1.14 -16.03
N ASN A 164 -2.56 1.37 -14.82
CA ASN A 164 -3.80 0.81 -14.30
C ASN A 164 -5.08 1.42 -14.92
N ARG A 165 -4.94 2.41 -15.80
CA ARG A 165 -6.01 3.04 -16.58
C ARG A 165 -5.77 2.93 -18.09
N ASP A 166 -4.81 2.10 -18.51
CA ASP A 166 -4.48 1.96 -19.93
C ASP A 166 -5.62 1.23 -20.67
N GLY A 167 -6.23 1.91 -21.62
CA GLY A 167 -7.29 1.36 -22.47
C GLY A 167 -6.82 0.22 -23.38
N LEU A 168 -5.50 0.07 -23.62
CA LEU A 168 -4.97 -1.08 -24.36
C LEU A 168 -5.01 -2.36 -23.53
N GLU A 169 -4.86 -2.25 -22.21
CA GLU A 169 -4.93 -3.39 -21.28
C GLU A 169 -6.35 -3.64 -20.77
N PHE A 170 -7.03 -2.58 -20.32
CA PHE A 170 -8.32 -2.69 -19.63
C PHE A 170 -9.54 -2.44 -20.52
N GLY A 171 -9.33 -2.08 -21.80
CA GLY A 171 -10.41 -1.83 -22.75
C GLY A 171 -11.04 -0.43 -22.59
N PRO A 172 -12.21 -0.20 -23.25
CA PRO A 172 -12.86 1.11 -23.28
C PRO A 172 -13.42 1.56 -21.93
N ASP A 173 -13.53 0.67 -20.96
CA ASP A 173 -14.02 0.93 -19.60
C ASP A 173 -12.88 0.98 -18.56
N ALA A 174 -11.65 1.24 -19.01
CA ALA A 174 -10.48 1.41 -18.13
C ALA A 174 -10.68 2.46 -17.03
N ASP A 175 -11.43 3.52 -17.33
CA ASP A 175 -11.79 4.61 -16.41
C ASP A 175 -13.13 4.38 -15.67
N THR A 176 -13.61 3.13 -15.62
CA THR A 176 -14.81 2.75 -14.88
C THR A 176 -14.44 1.84 -13.72
N PHE A 177 -14.96 2.13 -12.51
CA PHE A 177 -14.84 1.26 -11.37
C PHE A 177 -15.85 0.11 -11.45
N ARG A 178 -15.35 -1.11 -11.59
CA ARG A 178 -16.17 -2.32 -11.78
C ARG A 178 -15.66 -3.46 -10.92
N ILE A 179 -16.41 -3.84 -9.90
CA ILE A 179 -16.03 -4.89 -8.95
C ILE A 179 -15.97 -6.30 -9.53
N ASP A 180 -16.56 -6.52 -10.71
CA ASP A 180 -16.56 -7.78 -11.47
C ASP A 180 -15.51 -7.82 -12.59
N ARG A 181 -14.54 -6.90 -12.60
CA ARG A 181 -13.50 -6.86 -13.63
C ARG A 181 -12.66 -8.12 -13.60
N SER A 182 -12.71 -8.87 -14.71
CA SER A 182 -11.90 -10.06 -14.91
C SER A 182 -11.63 -10.24 -16.42
N PRO A 183 -10.38 -10.43 -16.86
CA PRO A 183 -9.16 -10.36 -16.03
C PRO A 183 -8.88 -8.95 -15.51
N ASN A 184 -8.06 -8.84 -14.44
CA ASN A 184 -7.64 -7.57 -13.86
C ASN A 184 -6.10 -7.59 -13.64
N HIS A 185 -5.35 -7.35 -14.72
CA HIS A 185 -3.88 -7.39 -14.73
C HIS A 185 -3.25 -6.09 -14.22
N HIS A 186 -3.75 -5.59 -13.10
CA HIS A 186 -3.23 -4.35 -12.52
C HIS A 186 -1.78 -4.50 -12.03
N VAL A 187 -1.05 -3.39 -12.08
CA VAL A 187 0.34 -3.30 -11.61
C VAL A 187 0.47 -2.59 -10.26
N ALA A 188 -0.61 -2.53 -9.45
CA ALA A 188 -0.60 -1.88 -8.14
C ALA A 188 0.45 -2.48 -7.17
N PHE A 189 0.81 -3.75 -7.36
CA PHE A 189 1.86 -4.43 -6.61
C PHE A 189 3.22 -4.46 -7.31
N GLY A 190 3.37 -3.75 -8.44
CA GLY A 190 4.54 -3.86 -9.29
C GLY A 190 4.64 -5.21 -9.98
N PHE A 191 5.86 -5.55 -10.44
CA PHE A 191 6.16 -6.84 -11.09
C PHE A 191 7.65 -7.19 -11.01
N GLY A 192 8.00 -8.43 -11.37
CA GLY A 192 9.38 -8.92 -11.39
C GLY A 192 9.98 -9.07 -9.99
N PRO A 193 11.31 -8.91 -9.82
CA PRO A 193 12.00 -9.11 -8.53
C PRO A 193 11.52 -8.18 -7.42
N HIS A 194 10.90 -7.05 -7.77
CA HIS A 194 10.33 -6.08 -6.84
C HIS A 194 8.82 -6.22 -6.65
N PHE A 195 8.22 -7.35 -7.05
CA PHE A 195 6.81 -7.60 -6.74
C PHE A 195 6.57 -7.48 -5.23
N CYS A 196 5.47 -6.86 -4.84
CA CYS A 196 5.15 -6.54 -3.45
C CYS A 196 5.17 -7.79 -2.56
N LEU A 197 6.05 -7.79 -1.55
CA LEU A 197 6.14 -8.87 -0.57
C LEU A 197 4.82 -9.03 0.22
N GLY A 198 4.16 -7.92 0.54
CA GLY A 198 2.91 -7.88 1.31
C GLY A 198 1.63 -8.08 0.48
N ALA A 199 1.72 -8.44 -0.82
CA ALA A 199 0.55 -8.49 -1.71
C ALA A 199 -0.58 -9.40 -1.20
N ALA A 200 -0.24 -10.55 -0.60
CA ALA A 200 -1.22 -11.48 -0.04
C ALA A 200 -1.88 -10.91 1.22
N LEU A 201 -1.10 -10.27 2.09
CA LEU A 201 -1.61 -9.65 3.31
C LEU A 201 -2.52 -8.46 2.98
N ALA A 202 -2.10 -7.58 2.07
CA ALA A 202 -2.91 -6.44 1.64
C ALA A 202 -4.27 -6.87 1.05
N ARG A 203 -4.29 -7.92 0.22
CA ARG A 203 -5.56 -8.49 -0.27
C ARG A 203 -6.41 -9.00 0.86
N LEU A 204 -5.82 -9.74 1.80
CA LEU A 204 -6.54 -10.27 2.97
C LEU A 204 -7.17 -9.15 3.82
N GLU A 205 -6.44 -8.07 4.08
CA GLU A 205 -6.94 -6.93 4.84
C GLU A 205 -8.10 -6.21 4.13
N ILE A 206 -7.98 -5.99 2.81
CA ILE A 206 -9.05 -5.39 2.01
C ILE A 206 -10.29 -6.31 2.00
N THR A 207 -10.11 -7.59 1.70
CA THR A 207 -11.17 -8.60 1.71
C THR A 207 -11.89 -8.66 3.06
N ALA A 208 -11.12 -8.76 4.16
CA ALA A 208 -11.67 -8.79 5.51
C ALA A 208 -12.46 -7.51 5.85
N THR A 209 -12.02 -6.35 5.36
CA THR A 209 -12.74 -5.09 5.54
C THR A 209 -14.08 -5.11 4.80
N LEU A 210 -14.10 -5.56 3.54
CA LEU A 210 -15.33 -5.67 2.74
C LEU A 210 -16.30 -6.67 3.39
N ASP A 211 -15.79 -7.81 3.87
CA ASP A 211 -16.60 -8.81 4.57
C ASP A 211 -17.20 -8.27 5.86
N ALA A 212 -16.39 -7.63 6.69
CA ALA A 212 -16.85 -7.06 7.95
C ALA A 212 -17.94 -5.99 7.76
N LEU A 213 -17.81 -5.13 6.76
CA LEU A 213 -18.83 -4.12 6.44
C LEU A 213 -20.15 -4.75 5.98
N ALA A 214 -20.07 -5.78 5.13
CA ALA A 214 -21.27 -6.48 4.68
C ALA A 214 -21.93 -7.28 5.81
N GLU A 215 -21.16 -7.94 6.69
CA GLU A 215 -21.65 -8.65 7.87
C GLU A 215 -22.27 -7.69 8.90
N ALA A 216 -21.74 -6.47 9.02
CA ALA A 216 -22.34 -5.40 9.82
C ALA A 216 -23.66 -4.86 9.25
N GLY A 217 -24.13 -5.39 8.12
CA GLY A 217 -25.38 -5.01 7.48
C GLY A 217 -25.32 -3.70 6.70
N VAL A 218 -24.15 -3.23 6.32
CA VAL A 218 -24.01 -2.05 5.47
C VAL A 218 -24.63 -2.34 4.11
N THR A 219 -25.62 -1.56 3.75
CA THR A 219 -26.35 -1.68 2.48
C THR A 219 -25.94 -0.63 1.46
N ARG A 220 -25.34 0.47 1.94
CA ARG A 220 -24.95 1.59 1.11
C ARG A 220 -23.82 2.40 1.76
N ILE A 221 -22.93 2.92 0.92
CA ILE A 221 -21.83 3.82 1.32
C ILE A 221 -22.08 5.14 0.59
N GLU A 222 -22.26 6.23 1.35
CA GLU A 222 -22.57 7.55 0.79
C GLU A 222 -21.50 8.57 1.19
N PRO A 223 -21.16 9.53 0.29
CA PRO A 223 -20.27 10.63 0.67
C PRO A 223 -20.99 11.52 1.71
N ALA A 224 -20.28 11.90 2.76
CA ALA A 224 -20.76 12.79 3.83
C ALA A 224 -19.97 14.12 3.90
N GLY A 225 -19.15 14.39 2.92
CA GLY A 225 -18.37 15.62 2.80
C GLY A 225 -17.23 15.48 1.77
N ASP A 226 -16.38 16.51 1.70
CA ASP A 226 -15.29 16.56 0.75
C ASP A 226 -14.16 15.58 1.10
N VAL A 227 -13.66 14.86 0.10
CA VAL A 227 -12.49 14.00 0.22
C VAL A 227 -11.22 14.84 0.10
N GLN A 228 -10.38 14.77 1.13
CA GLN A 228 -9.05 15.40 1.12
C GLN A 228 -7.97 14.36 0.81
N ARG A 229 -7.03 14.74 -0.06
CA ARG A 229 -5.93 13.86 -0.50
C ARG A 229 -4.58 14.45 -0.12
N SER A 230 -3.61 13.57 0.15
CA SER A 230 -2.22 13.97 0.37
C SER A 230 -1.61 14.56 -0.91
N ARG A 231 -0.66 15.49 -0.73
CA ARG A 231 0.10 16.09 -1.85
C ARG A 231 1.38 15.32 -2.11
N SER A 232 1.27 14.01 -2.27
CA SER A 232 2.40 13.14 -2.56
C SER A 232 2.49 12.85 -4.06
N THR A 233 3.72 12.78 -4.58
CA THR A 233 4.01 12.33 -5.95
C THR A 233 4.22 10.83 -6.04
N ILE A 234 4.27 10.13 -4.89
CA ILE A 234 4.55 8.70 -4.80
C ILE A 234 3.34 7.93 -4.29
N ILE A 235 2.58 8.49 -3.33
CA ILE A 235 1.46 7.81 -2.66
C ILE A 235 0.14 8.51 -2.97
N ALA A 236 -0.85 7.76 -3.45
CA ALA A 236 -2.24 8.21 -3.60
C ALA A 236 -2.95 8.14 -2.23
N GLY A 237 -2.65 9.08 -1.35
CA GLY A 237 -3.16 9.08 0.02
C GLY A 237 -4.52 9.79 0.14
N VAL A 238 -5.39 9.23 0.98
CA VAL A 238 -6.62 9.86 1.46
C VAL A 238 -6.39 10.32 2.90
N THR A 239 -6.37 11.62 3.15
CA THR A 239 -6.15 12.20 4.48
C THR A 239 -7.44 12.41 5.26
N HIS A 240 -8.55 12.61 4.56
CA HIS A 240 -9.88 12.75 5.15
C HIS A 240 -10.94 12.34 4.12
N ALA A 241 -11.85 11.46 4.51
CA ALA A 241 -12.97 11.01 3.68
C ALA A 241 -14.18 10.73 4.57
N PRO A 242 -15.04 11.71 4.82
CA PRO A 242 -16.27 11.49 5.57
C PRO A 242 -17.25 10.67 4.73
N LEU A 243 -17.62 9.50 5.24
CA LEU A 243 -18.56 8.58 4.61
C LEU A 243 -19.66 8.21 5.60
N THR A 244 -20.89 8.07 5.10
CA THR A 244 -22.01 7.52 5.85
C THR A 244 -22.22 6.07 5.43
N LEU A 245 -22.21 5.17 6.41
CA LEU A 245 -22.52 3.76 6.22
C LEU A 245 -23.98 3.53 6.62
N LEU A 246 -24.83 3.26 5.65
CA LEU A 246 -26.24 2.97 5.89
C LEU A 246 -26.42 1.47 6.13
N THR A 247 -27.05 1.11 7.22
CA THR A 247 -27.41 -0.28 7.58
C THR A 247 -28.90 -0.53 7.45
N LYS A 248 -29.28 -1.81 7.39
CA LYS A 248 -30.71 -2.21 7.42
C LYS A 248 -31.36 -1.88 8.75
#